data_825f01e41797fb65fcc3c299b07324c2
#
_entry.id   825f01e41797fb65fcc3c299b07324c2
#
_cell.length_a   1.000
_cell.length_b   1.000
_cell.length_c   1.000
_cell.angle_alpha   90.00
_cell.angle_beta   90.00
_cell.angle_gamma   90.00
#
_symmetry.space_group_name_H-M   'P 1'
#
loop_
_entity.id
_entity.type
_entity.pdbx_description
1 polymer ?
#
loop_
_entity_poly.entity_id
_entity_poly.type
_entity_poly.pdbx_seq_one_letter_code
_entity_poly.pdbx_strand_id
1 'polypeptide(L)'
;MKNLLREEEKESIPEEAFDLSGLSPIGALKKVLLSEAPFYCTDSVVNFEASFQGYLSELPFNGEPIITPQFTVLDLDGDAVQEVVLAIDDYYGFVILRYFDGKVFGYIVGYRAMHSLKKDGSFWQSGSAFESYISKLFFVDNSIVIDENAERIENAVGVTCFLHDIPVDEAVWETYQKKHEEKEDVEWYDFNKESIIEYVIDYAENAEANTFINERQQYLDTFSYLIELENTFFGDIEENNKAAKQYYYNSLAEEDKIYKAYTEKLSGTELEKLEKEQRKWQEGINSRLARDLYESGQVYSIEELDDWSLYYTYGKMHLKRSFHLVNLYYDCHFYD
;
A
#
# COMPACT_ATOMS: atom_id res chain seq x y z
N MET A 1 -14.83 36.05 28.81
CA MET A 1 -15.90 35.18 28.34
C MET A 1 -15.28 33.82 28.08
N LYS A 2 -15.52 32.85 28.96
CA LYS A 2 -15.06 31.47 28.75
C LYS A 2 -16.00 30.81 27.75
N ASN A 3 -15.52 30.50 26.53
CA ASN A 3 -16.21 29.59 25.65
C ASN A 3 -16.12 28.19 26.26
N LEU A 4 -17.20 27.77 26.85
CA LEU A 4 -17.50 26.38 27.13
C LEU A 4 -17.72 25.72 25.76
N LEU A 5 -16.68 25.10 25.22
CA LEU A 5 -16.84 24.06 24.21
C LEU A 5 -17.56 22.92 24.93
N ARG A 6 -18.84 22.74 24.61
CA ARG A 6 -19.57 21.52 24.90
C ARG A 6 -18.87 20.41 24.13
N GLU A 7 -18.11 19.61 24.82
CA GLU A 7 -17.83 18.24 24.37
C GLU A 7 -19.21 17.53 24.42
N GLU A 8 -19.88 17.48 23.29
CA GLU A 8 -20.95 16.52 23.09
C GLU A 8 -20.26 15.16 23.17
N GLU A 9 -20.55 14.37 24.19
CA GLU A 9 -20.18 12.96 24.27
C GLU A 9 -20.76 12.33 22.99
N LYS A 10 -19.91 12.06 22.00
CA LYS A 10 -20.29 11.23 20.84
C LYS A 10 -20.63 9.87 21.45
N GLU A 11 -21.90 9.44 21.39
CA GLU A 11 -22.27 8.07 21.73
C GLU A 11 -21.38 7.13 20.90
N SER A 12 -20.59 6.30 21.58
CA SER A 12 -19.76 5.31 20.91
C SER A 12 -20.66 4.31 20.20
N ILE A 13 -20.33 3.99 18.95
CA ILE A 13 -21.04 2.97 18.19
C ILE A 13 -20.79 1.62 18.86
N PRO A 14 -21.83 0.81 19.16
CA PRO A 14 -21.63 -0.50 19.76
C PRO A 14 -20.75 -1.41 18.91
N GLU A 15 -19.84 -2.16 19.54
CA GLU A 15 -18.88 -3.02 18.82
C GLU A 15 -19.57 -4.07 17.94
N GLU A 16 -20.73 -4.59 18.38
CA GLU A 16 -21.52 -5.56 17.60
C GLU A 16 -22.03 -4.98 16.26
N ALA A 17 -22.14 -3.66 16.12
CA ALA A 17 -22.54 -3.02 14.87
C ALA A 17 -21.47 -3.15 13.75
N PHE A 18 -20.21 -3.41 14.13
CA PHE A 18 -19.09 -3.62 13.21
C PHE A 18 -18.94 -5.09 12.78
N ASP A 19 -19.64 -6.03 13.42
CA ASP A 19 -19.59 -7.44 13.04
C ASP A 19 -20.41 -7.71 11.78
N LEU A 20 -19.71 -7.87 10.67
CA LEU A 20 -20.25 -8.17 9.35
C LEU A 20 -19.83 -9.56 8.86
N SER A 21 -19.34 -10.43 9.75
CA SER A 21 -18.83 -11.78 9.46
C SER A 21 -19.84 -12.69 8.77
N GLY A 22 -21.15 -12.39 8.86
CA GLY A 22 -22.21 -13.11 8.16
C GLY A 22 -22.44 -12.70 6.70
N LEU A 23 -21.66 -11.74 6.16
CA LEU A 23 -21.80 -11.22 4.81
C LEU A 23 -20.60 -11.60 3.95
N SER A 24 -20.79 -11.60 2.61
CA SER A 24 -19.65 -11.59 1.69
C SER A 24 -18.90 -10.26 1.79
N PRO A 25 -17.60 -10.22 1.44
CA PRO A 25 -16.82 -8.99 1.45
C PRO A 25 -17.53 -7.82 0.78
N ILE A 26 -17.99 -8.02 -0.45
CA ILE A 26 -18.69 -6.98 -1.21
C ILE A 26 -20.04 -6.59 -0.60
N GLY A 27 -20.74 -7.56 0.03
CA GLY A 27 -21.98 -7.30 0.76
C GLY A 27 -21.76 -6.42 1.99
N ALA A 28 -20.65 -6.62 2.71
CA ALA A 28 -20.26 -5.79 3.84
C ALA A 28 -19.87 -4.37 3.39
N LEU A 29 -19.06 -4.24 2.33
CA LEU A 29 -18.70 -2.95 1.73
C LEU A 29 -19.94 -2.17 1.28
N LYS A 30 -20.89 -2.84 0.63
CA LYS A 30 -22.15 -2.24 0.20
C LYS A 30 -22.96 -1.66 1.35
N LYS A 31 -23.04 -2.38 2.48
CA LYS A 31 -23.73 -1.88 3.68
C LYS A 31 -23.08 -0.63 4.25
N VAL A 32 -21.76 -0.58 4.30
CA VAL A 32 -21.02 0.60 4.76
C VAL A 32 -21.29 1.79 3.84
N LEU A 33 -21.19 1.62 2.53
CA LEU A 33 -21.45 2.69 1.55
C LEU A 33 -22.88 3.24 1.64
N LEU A 34 -23.86 2.38 1.94
CA LEU A 34 -25.25 2.77 2.16
C LEU A 34 -25.51 3.35 3.56
N SER A 35 -24.48 3.46 4.40
CA SER A 35 -24.56 3.86 5.81
C SER A 35 -25.48 2.97 6.65
N GLU A 36 -25.61 1.70 6.27
CA GLU A 36 -26.36 0.67 7.01
C GLU A 36 -25.50 -0.06 8.04
N ALA A 37 -24.16 0.11 7.97
CA ALA A 37 -23.19 -0.37 8.94
C ALA A 37 -22.06 0.65 9.12
N PRO A 38 -21.43 0.69 10.30
CA PRO A 38 -20.23 1.50 10.53
C PRO A 38 -18.97 0.83 9.97
N PHE A 39 -17.88 1.56 9.95
CA PHE A 39 -16.57 1.08 9.56
C PHE A 39 -15.46 1.70 10.43
N TYR A 40 -14.30 1.04 10.47
CA TYR A 40 -13.10 1.58 11.09
C TYR A 40 -12.34 2.38 10.04
N CYS A 41 -12.09 3.66 10.29
CA CYS A 41 -11.33 4.50 9.38
C CYS A 41 -9.97 4.85 10.01
N THR A 42 -8.94 4.74 9.20
CA THR A 42 -7.56 5.04 9.59
C THR A 42 -7.06 6.20 8.74
N ASP A 43 -6.82 7.36 9.36
CA ASP A 43 -5.82 8.26 8.82
C ASP A 43 -4.47 7.88 9.44
N SER A 44 -3.37 8.26 8.84
CA SER A 44 -2.02 7.88 9.29
C SER A 44 -1.69 8.21 10.77
N VAL A 45 -2.59 8.85 11.49
CA VAL A 45 -2.39 9.36 12.86
C VAL A 45 -3.46 8.88 13.84
N VAL A 46 -4.72 8.74 13.40
CA VAL A 46 -5.86 8.46 14.29
C VAL A 46 -6.81 7.44 13.67
N ASN A 47 -7.08 6.37 14.43
CA ASN A 47 -8.16 5.44 14.10
C ASN A 47 -9.46 5.95 14.67
N PHE A 48 -10.53 5.99 13.91
CA PHE A 48 -11.84 6.38 14.36
C PHE A 48 -12.94 5.50 13.77
N GLU A 49 -14.05 5.43 14.48
CA GLU A 49 -15.25 4.69 14.10
C GLU A 49 -16.27 5.66 13.55
N ALA A 50 -16.84 5.34 12.39
CA ALA A 50 -17.83 6.21 11.75
C ALA A 50 -18.88 5.45 10.96
N SER A 51 -20.06 6.04 10.79
CA SER A 51 -20.90 5.74 9.64
C SER A 51 -20.34 6.47 8.42
N PHE A 52 -20.53 5.92 7.23
CA PHE A 52 -19.94 6.52 6.02
C PHE A 52 -20.50 7.92 5.75
N GLN A 53 -21.80 8.12 5.94
CA GLN A 53 -22.41 9.45 5.83
C GLN A 53 -21.90 10.43 6.90
N GLY A 54 -21.70 9.96 8.12
CA GLY A 54 -21.09 10.74 9.20
C GLY A 54 -19.69 11.21 8.82
N TYR A 55 -18.86 10.28 8.34
CA TYR A 55 -17.51 10.59 7.84
C TYR A 55 -17.55 11.68 6.75
N LEU A 56 -18.34 11.49 5.69
CA LEU A 56 -18.45 12.48 4.60
C LEU A 56 -18.94 13.86 5.09
N SER A 57 -19.83 13.91 6.08
CA SER A 57 -20.36 15.16 6.62
C SER A 57 -19.36 15.95 7.48
N GLU A 58 -18.33 15.28 8.00
CA GLU A 58 -17.26 15.89 8.81
C GLU A 58 -16.10 16.42 7.95
N LEU A 59 -16.04 16.08 6.65
CA LEU A 59 -14.97 16.48 5.73
C LEU A 59 -15.01 17.94 5.22
N PRO A 60 -16.08 18.74 5.30
CA PRO A 60 -16.14 20.03 4.63
C PRO A 60 -15.03 20.97 5.05
N PHE A 61 -14.21 21.39 4.09
CA PHE A 61 -13.20 22.41 4.25
C PHE A 61 -13.78 23.77 3.88
N ASN A 62 -13.65 24.77 4.75
CA ASN A 62 -14.14 26.14 4.55
C ASN A 62 -15.64 26.28 4.27
N GLY A 63 -16.47 25.28 4.59
CA GLY A 63 -17.92 25.35 4.37
C GLY A 63 -18.39 25.14 2.94
N GLU A 64 -17.49 24.81 2.01
CA GLU A 64 -17.86 24.39 0.67
C GLU A 64 -18.32 22.93 0.68
N PRO A 65 -19.41 22.58 0.00
CA PRO A 65 -19.84 21.19 -0.11
C PRO A 65 -18.80 20.39 -0.92
N ILE A 66 -18.55 19.16 -0.49
CA ILE A 66 -17.78 18.18 -1.27
C ILE A 66 -18.43 18.04 -2.63
N ILE A 67 -17.64 18.17 -3.70
CA ILE A 67 -18.08 17.82 -5.05
C ILE A 67 -18.43 16.33 -5.01
N THR A 68 -19.55 15.94 -5.58
CA THR A 68 -20.10 14.58 -5.51
C THR A 68 -18.99 13.53 -5.61
N PRO A 69 -18.73 12.75 -4.57
CA PRO A 69 -17.67 11.73 -4.64
C PRO A 69 -17.97 10.73 -5.74
N GLN A 70 -16.94 10.15 -6.30
CA GLN A 70 -17.04 9.02 -7.22
C GLN A 70 -16.44 7.79 -6.57
N PHE A 71 -16.82 6.59 -7.02
CA PHE A 71 -16.23 5.35 -6.55
C PHE A 71 -15.95 4.40 -7.70
N THR A 72 -15.04 3.48 -7.47
CA THR A 72 -14.80 2.30 -8.31
C THR A 72 -14.68 1.06 -7.44
N VAL A 73 -14.91 -0.11 -8.03
CA VAL A 73 -14.80 -1.42 -7.38
C VAL A 73 -13.79 -2.24 -8.16
N LEU A 74 -12.74 -2.68 -7.50
CA LEU A 74 -11.70 -3.50 -8.13
C LEU A 74 -10.99 -4.34 -7.07
N ASP A 75 -10.31 -5.37 -7.51
CA ASP A 75 -9.28 -6.07 -6.74
C ASP A 75 -8.01 -5.23 -6.83
N LEU A 76 -7.73 -4.47 -5.78
CA LEU A 76 -6.69 -3.43 -5.79
C LEU A 76 -5.29 -4.00 -5.64
N ASP A 77 -5.13 -5.10 -4.91
CA ASP A 77 -3.84 -5.72 -4.62
C ASP A 77 -3.64 -7.09 -5.27
N GLY A 78 -4.64 -7.60 -5.98
CA GLY A 78 -4.59 -8.88 -6.70
C GLY A 78 -4.83 -10.09 -5.78
N ASP A 79 -5.54 -9.91 -4.65
CA ASP A 79 -5.88 -10.99 -3.72
C ASP A 79 -7.27 -11.64 -4.01
N ALA A 80 -7.91 -11.23 -5.11
CA ALA A 80 -9.27 -11.54 -5.58
C ALA A 80 -10.38 -11.20 -4.57
N VAL A 81 -10.09 -10.43 -3.54
CA VAL A 81 -11.08 -9.73 -2.74
C VAL A 81 -11.22 -8.33 -3.33
N GLN A 82 -12.44 -7.90 -3.57
CA GLN A 82 -12.68 -6.57 -4.15
C GLN A 82 -12.68 -5.52 -3.05
N GLU A 83 -12.00 -4.41 -3.30
CA GLU A 83 -12.08 -3.18 -2.55
C GLU A 83 -12.97 -2.16 -3.25
N VAL A 84 -13.37 -1.14 -2.49
CA VAL A 84 -13.98 0.06 -3.03
C VAL A 84 -13.04 1.23 -2.83
N VAL A 85 -12.69 1.92 -3.91
CA VAL A 85 -11.92 3.16 -3.87
C VAL A 85 -12.87 4.32 -4.14
N LEU A 86 -12.93 5.26 -3.20
CA LEU A 86 -13.70 6.49 -3.35
C LEU A 86 -12.75 7.65 -3.63
N ALA A 87 -13.00 8.38 -4.72
CA ALA A 87 -12.40 9.67 -4.97
C ALA A 87 -13.27 10.74 -4.31
N ILE A 88 -12.77 11.39 -3.27
CA ILE A 88 -13.51 12.38 -2.51
C ILE A 88 -13.44 13.74 -3.22
N ASP A 89 -12.26 14.32 -3.30
CA ASP A 89 -11.94 15.51 -4.08
C ASP A 89 -10.43 15.74 -4.16
N ASP A 90 -10.02 16.82 -4.81
CA ASP A 90 -8.60 17.18 -4.98
C ASP A 90 -7.89 17.58 -3.68
N TYR A 91 -8.59 17.72 -2.57
CA TYR A 91 -8.01 18.06 -1.27
C TYR A 91 -7.93 16.86 -0.34
N TYR A 92 -9.02 16.11 -0.19
CA TYR A 92 -9.10 14.95 0.69
C TYR A 92 -8.51 13.68 0.07
N GLY A 93 -8.45 13.62 -1.27
CA GLY A 93 -7.91 12.48 -1.99
C GLY A 93 -8.87 11.31 -2.04
N PHE A 94 -8.44 10.15 -1.53
CA PHE A 94 -9.16 8.90 -1.70
C PHE A 94 -9.41 8.21 -0.36
N VAL A 95 -10.48 7.43 -0.31
CA VAL A 95 -10.75 6.47 0.78
C VAL A 95 -10.86 5.09 0.16
N ILE A 96 -10.07 4.16 0.66
CA ILE A 96 -10.12 2.76 0.26
C ILE A 96 -10.88 1.99 1.33
N LEU A 97 -11.96 1.31 0.97
CA LEU A 97 -12.69 0.43 1.87
C LEU A 97 -12.33 -1.02 1.56
N ARG A 98 -11.93 -1.77 2.58
CA ARG A 98 -11.61 -3.19 2.54
C ARG A 98 -12.36 -3.96 3.60
N TYR A 99 -12.83 -5.15 3.24
CA TYR A 99 -13.35 -6.12 4.21
C TYR A 99 -12.22 -7.02 4.70
N PHE A 100 -12.07 -7.11 6.02
CA PHE A 100 -11.09 -7.98 6.65
C PHE A 100 -11.62 -8.48 8.00
N ASP A 101 -11.52 -9.78 8.26
CA ASP A 101 -11.90 -10.45 9.53
C ASP A 101 -13.27 -10.01 10.07
N GLY A 102 -14.28 -10.05 9.22
CA GLY A 102 -15.67 -9.72 9.61
C GLY A 102 -15.97 -8.24 9.76
N LYS A 103 -15.05 -7.34 9.42
CA LYS A 103 -15.15 -5.89 9.60
C LYS A 103 -14.79 -5.15 8.32
N VAL A 104 -15.21 -3.90 8.20
CA VAL A 104 -14.79 -3.01 7.11
C VAL A 104 -13.83 -1.97 7.65
N PHE A 105 -12.70 -1.86 7.00
CA PHE A 105 -11.67 -0.86 7.28
C PHE A 105 -11.62 0.16 6.14
N GLY A 106 -11.43 1.43 6.49
CA GLY A 106 -11.24 2.53 5.55
C GLY A 106 -9.85 3.12 5.73
N TYR A 107 -9.16 3.34 4.62
CA TYR A 107 -7.82 3.92 4.60
C TYR A 107 -7.85 5.22 3.82
N ILE A 108 -7.39 6.31 4.45
CA ILE A 108 -7.31 7.62 3.81
C ILE A 108 -5.99 7.72 3.06
N VAL A 109 -6.09 7.98 1.75
CA VAL A 109 -4.95 8.14 0.86
C VAL A 109 -5.00 9.55 0.28
N GLY A 110 -3.97 10.35 0.55
CA GLY A 110 -3.92 11.75 0.16
C GLY A 110 -4.04 11.97 -1.35
N TYR A 111 -4.49 13.14 -1.76
CA TYR A 111 -4.71 13.52 -3.15
C TYR A 111 -3.56 13.18 -4.10
N ARG A 112 -2.31 13.41 -3.71
CA ARG A 112 -1.14 13.12 -4.54
C ARG A 112 -0.70 11.67 -4.52
N ALA A 113 -1.27 10.86 -3.67
CA ALA A 113 -0.83 9.50 -3.43
C ALA A 113 -1.54 8.45 -4.30
N MET A 114 -2.57 8.83 -5.07
CA MET A 114 -3.23 7.90 -5.99
C MET A 114 -3.87 8.65 -7.16
N HIS A 115 -3.19 8.69 -8.30
CA HIS A 115 -3.72 9.24 -9.55
C HIS A 115 -3.74 8.17 -10.62
N SER A 116 -4.55 8.37 -11.66
CA SER A 116 -4.56 7.49 -12.83
C SER A 116 -4.62 6.01 -12.44
N LEU A 117 -5.52 5.67 -11.51
CA LEU A 117 -5.71 4.30 -11.05
C LEU A 117 -6.11 3.41 -12.23
N LYS A 118 -5.40 2.29 -12.39
CA LYS A 118 -5.61 1.31 -13.45
C LYS A 118 -6.35 0.08 -12.94
N LYS A 119 -7.01 -0.65 -13.83
CA LYS A 119 -7.76 -1.87 -13.48
C LYS A 119 -6.91 -2.97 -12.84
N ASP A 120 -5.58 -2.94 -13.05
CA ASP A 120 -4.64 -3.86 -12.39
C ASP A 120 -4.17 -3.38 -11.02
N GLY A 121 -4.82 -2.38 -10.43
CA GLY A 121 -4.48 -1.81 -9.14
C GLY A 121 -3.26 -0.89 -9.13
N SER A 122 -2.55 -0.72 -10.27
CA SER A 122 -1.44 0.22 -10.32
C SER A 122 -1.91 1.67 -10.46
N PHE A 123 -1.16 2.60 -9.88
CA PHE A 123 -1.50 4.03 -9.90
C PHE A 123 -0.26 4.91 -9.93
N TRP A 124 -0.47 6.15 -10.33
CA TRP A 124 0.55 7.20 -10.27
C TRP A 124 0.47 7.95 -8.94
N GLN A 125 1.62 8.26 -8.37
CA GLN A 125 1.70 9.17 -7.23
C GLN A 125 2.81 10.21 -7.39
N SER A 126 2.70 11.31 -6.66
CA SER A 126 3.64 12.41 -6.68
C SER A 126 4.00 12.82 -5.26
N GLY A 127 5.26 12.64 -4.86
CA GLY A 127 5.77 13.12 -3.57
C GLY A 127 5.95 14.63 -3.56
N SER A 128 6.42 15.19 -4.70
CA SER A 128 6.63 16.63 -4.90
C SER A 128 6.52 16.99 -6.38
N ALA A 129 6.84 18.23 -6.75
CA ALA A 129 6.96 18.64 -8.16
C ALA A 129 8.11 17.92 -8.89
N PHE A 130 9.03 17.31 -8.14
CA PHE A 130 10.27 16.69 -8.63
C PHE A 130 10.32 15.17 -8.39
N GLU A 131 9.29 14.60 -7.78
CA GLU A 131 9.22 13.18 -7.44
C GLU A 131 7.94 12.57 -7.98
N SER A 132 8.10 11.51 -8.77
CA SER A 132 7.00 10.78 -9.39
C SER A 132 7.20 9.28 -9.21
N TYR A 133 6.11 8.57 -8.93
CA TYR A 133 6.15 7.14 -8.68
C TYR A 133 5.01 6.46 -9.45
N ILE A 134 5.26 5.21 -9.87
CA ILE A 134 4.21 4.29 -10.29
C ILE A 134 4.20 3.18 -9.25
N SER A 135 3.07 3.01 -8.61
CA SER A 135 2.96 2.22 -7.39
C SER A 135 1.83 1.21 -7.47
N LYS A 136 1.90 0.20 -6.63
CA LYS A 136 0.79 -0.67 -6.23
C LYS A 136 0.61 -0.59 -4.71
N LEU A 137 -0.57 -0.96 -4.26
CA LEU A 137 -0.91 -1.04 -2.86
C LEU A 137 -1.14 -2.52 -2.50
N PHE A 138 -0.73 -2.90 -1.31
CA PHE A 138 -0.96 -4.23 -0.73
C PHE A 138 -1.54 -4.09 0.67
N PHE A 139 -2.34 -5.07 1.05
CA PHE A 139 -2.84 -5.15 2.40
C PHE A 139 -2.10 -6.22 3.18
N VAL A 140 -1.70 -5.87 4.39
CA VAL A 140 -1.10 -6.78 5.36
C VAL A 140 -1.89 -6.63 6.65
N ASP A 141 -2.64 -7.67 7.02
CA ASP A 141 -3.66 -7.58 8.07
C ASP A 141 -4.62 -6.40 7.80
N ASN A 142 -4.73 -5.47 8.73
CA ASN A 142 -5.52 -4.25 8.61
C ASN A 142 -4.69 -2.99 8.27
N SER A 143 -3.50 -3.17 7.69
CA SER A 143 -2.61 -2.09 7.27
C SER A 143 -2.44 -2.06 5.77
N ILE A 144 -2.10 -0.89 5.20
CA ILE A 144 -1.73 -0.74 3.80
C ILE A 144 -0.22 -0.54 3.65
N VAL A 145 0.34 -1.13 2.61
CA VAL A 145 1.73 -0.93 2.18
C VAL A 145 1.71 -0.47 0.74
N ILE A 146 2.31 0.68 0.48
CA ILE A 146 2.47 1.18 -0.89
C ILE A 146 3.87 0.77 -1.38
N ASP A 147 3.89 0.01 -2.49
CA ASP A 147 5.11 -0.38 -3.18
C ASP A 147 5.33 0.54 -4.39
N GLU A 148 6.38 1.34 -4.33
CA GLU A 148 6.81 2.24 -5.40
C GLU A 148 7.62 1.45 -6.44
N ASN A 149 6.93 0.80 -7.38
CA ASN A 149 7.55 -0.06 -8.39
C ASN A 149 8.47 0.71 -9.34
N ALA A 150 8.19 1.98 -9.60
CA ALA A 150 9.02 2.85 -10.41
C ALA A 150 9.09 4.25 -9.80
N GLU A 151 10.28 4.80 -9.73
CA GLU A 151 10.57 6.08 -9.10
C GLU A 151 11.39 6.97 -10.04
N ARG A 152 11.05 8.24 -10.13
CA ARG A 152 11.80 9.29 -10.79
C ARG A 152 11.94 10.48 -9.86
N ILE A 153 13.18 10.79 -9.52
CA ILE A 153 13.55 11.93 -8.68
C ILE A 153 14.39 12.91 -9.50
N GLU A 154 13.98 14.16 -9.52
CA GLU A 154 14.73 15.27 -10.09
C GLU A 154 15.26 16.17 -8.98
N ASN A 155 16.53 16.49 -9.00
CA ASN A 155 17.17 17.38 -8.05
C ASN A 155 18.20 18.28 -8.73
N ALA A 156 18.91 19.11 -7.97
CA ALA A 156 19.88 20.04 -8.50
C ALA A 156 21.08 19.37 -9.23
N VAL A 157 21.29 18.07 -9.03
CA VAL A 157 22.39 17.30 -9.63
C VAL A 157 21.92 16.61 -10.92
N GLY A 158 20.63 16.38 -11.09
CA GLY A 158 20.04 15.73 -12.26
C GLY A 158 18.84 14.86 -11.94
N VAL A 159 18.51 13.98 -12.87
CA VAL A 159 17.41 13.00 -12.75
C VAL A 159 18.00 11.65 -12.36
N THR A 160 17.37 11.00 -11.39
CA THR A 160 17.66 9.63 -10.99
C THR A 160 16.37 8.81 -11.11
N CYS A 161 16.46 7.65 -11.74
CA CYS A 161 15.32 6.76 -11.93
C CYS A 161 15.62 5.38 -11.35
N PHE A 162 14.56 4.76 -10.81
CA PHE A 162 14.63 3.39 -10.27
C PHE A 162 13.43 2.57 -10.78
N LEU A 163 13.65 1.29 -11.00
CA LEU A 163 12.61 0.28 -11.16
C LEU A 163 12.84 -0.82 -10.14
N HIS A 164 11.88 -1.04 -9.25
CA HIS A 164 12.00 -2.00 -8.13
C HIS A 164 13.31 -1.79 -7.34
N ASP A 165 13.58 -0.53 -6.97
CA ASP A 165 14.80 -0.06 -6.29
C ASP A 165 16.12 -0.22 -7.08
N ILE A 166 16.07 -0.71 -8.32
CA ILE A 166 17.24 -0.85 -9.20
C ILE A 166 17.42 0.43 -10.00
N PRO A 167 18.58 1.10 -9.93
CA PRO A 167 18.87 2.26 -10.76
C PRO A 167 18.76 1.93 -12.25
N VAL A 168 18.09 2.78 -13.02
CA VAL A 168 17.91 2.64 -14.46
C VAL A 168 18.14 3.96 -15.19
N ASP A 169 18.40 3.90 -16.49
CA ASP A 169 18.42 5.07 -17.34
C ASP A 169 17.02 5.69 -17.48
N GLU A 170 16.92 7.00 -17.60
CA GLU A 170 15.65 7.73 -17.74
C GLU A 170 14.80 7.18 -18.91
N ALA A 171 15.40 6.78 -20.01
CA ALA A 171 14.69 6.17 -21.15
C ALA A 171 14.00 4.82 -20.79
N VAL A 172 14.57 4.08 -19.85
CA VAL A 172 13.96 2.83 -19.35
C VAL A 172 12.74 3.17 -18.49
N TRP A 173 12.86 4.18 -17.62
CA TRP A 173 11.76 4.67 -16.82
C TRP A 173 10.62 5.23 -17.69
N GLU A 174 10.93 6.04 -18.71
CA GLU A 174 9.94 6.56 -19.66
C GLU A 174 9.19 5.43 -20.39
N THR A 175 9.91 4.34 -20.73
CA THR A 175 9.28 3.16 -21.33
C THR A 175 8.32 2.48 -20.36
N TYR A 176 8.67 2.39 -19.07
CA TYR A 176 7.82 1.84 -18.04
C TYR A 176 6.59 2.73 -17.78
N GLN A 177 6.80 4.04 -17.70
CA GLN A 177 5.73 5.03 -17.59
C GLN A 177 4.72 4.88 -18.72
N LYS A 178 5.20 4.84 -19.96
CA LYS A 178 4.34 4.68 -21.14
C LYS A 178 3.51 3.40 -21.08
N LYS A 179 4.10 2.27 -20.65
CA LYS A 179 3.36 1.03 -20.45
C LYS A 179 2.28 1.17 -19.39
N HIS A 180 2.52 1.91 -18.31
CA HIS A 180 1.50 2.19 -17.31
C HIS A 180 0.39 3.07 -17.91
N GLU A 181 0.70 4.10 -18.67
CA GLU A 181 -0.29 4.97 -19.33
C GLU A 181 -1.18 4.21 -20.31
N GLU A 182 -0.64 3.18 -21.01
CA GLU A 182 -1.37 2.32 -21.95
C GLU A 182 -2.31 1.31 -21.26
N LYS A 183 -2.19 1.09 -19.95
CA LYS A 183 -3.10 0.21 -19.19
C LYS A 183 -4.50 0.79 -19.13
N GLU A 184 -5.48 -0.09 -18.99
CA GLU A 184 -6.89 0.27 -18.89
C GLU A 184 -7.19 1.02 -17.59
N ASP A 185 -7.84 2.19 -17.71
CA ASP A 185 -8.27 2.98 -16.56
C ASP A 185 -9.47 2.31 -15.87
N VAL A 186 -9.63 2.53 -14.57
CA VAL A 186 -10.84 2.14 -13.86
C VAL A 186 -12.03 2.99 -14.32
N GLU A 187 -13.22 2.43 -14.22
CA GLU A 187 -14.47 3.17 -14.41
C GLU A 187 -14.91 3.80 -13.08
N TRP A 188 -15.21 5.10 -13.10
CA TRP A 188 -15.67 5.83 -11.93
C TRP A 188 -17.17 6.04 -12.00
N TYR A 189 -17.87 5.70 -10.93
CA TYR A 189 -19.31 5.82 -10.78
C TYR A 189 -19.66 6.92 -9.78
N ASP A 190 -20.70 7.72 -10.05
CA ASP A 190 -21.17 8.73 -9.10
C ASP A 190 -21.62 8.08 -7.80
N PHE A 191 -21.19 8.64 -6.66
CA PHE A 191 -21.53 8.13 -5.35
C PHE A 191 -22.97 8.48 -4.98
N ASN A 192 -23.89 7.59 -5.30
CA ASN A 192 -25.30 7.66 -4.97
C ASN A 192 -25.87 6.24 -4.76
N LYS A 193 -27.05 6.15 -4.17
CA LYS A 193 -27.66 4.88 -3.80
C LYS A 193 -27.88 3.95 -5.00
N GLU A 194 -28.32 4.49 -6.12
CA GLU A 194 -28.60 3.76 -7.34
C GLU A 194 -27.34 3.12 -7.90
N SER A 195 -26.27 3.89 -8.02
CA SER A 195 -24.96 3.41 -8.48
C SER A 195 -24.34 2.38 -7.51
N ILE A 196 -24.45 2.58 -6.19
CA ILE A 196 -23.97 1.60 -5.20
C ILE A 196 -24.71 0.27 -5.36
N ILE A 197 -26.02 0.28 -5.59
CA ILE A 197 -26.81 -0.94 -5.78
C ILE A 197 -26.42 -1.63 -7.08
N GLU A 198 -26.15 -0.89 -8.15
CA GLU A 198 -25.87 -1.40 -9.49
C GLU A 198 -24.44 -1.93 -9.63
N TYR A 199 -23.44 -1.19 -9.12
CA TYR A 199 -22.03 -1.48 -9.42
C TYR A 199 -21.25 -2.13 -8.27
N VAL A 200 -21.73 -2.06 -7.01
CA VAL A 200 -21.13 -2.82 -5.91
C VAL A 200 -21.74 -4.21 -5.88
N ILE A 201 -21.23 -5.07 -6.75
CA ILE A 201 -21.73 -6.46 -6.96
C ILE A 201 -20.56 -7.44 -6.85
N ASP A 202 -20.89 -8.66 -6.42
CA ASP A 202 -19.97 -9.77 -6.35
C ASP A 202 -19.71 -10.31 -7.76
N TYR A 203 -18.51 -10.20 -8.26
CA TYR A 203 -18.10 -10.88 -9.49
C TYR A 203 -17.72 -12.29 -9.10
N ALA A 204 -18.53 -13.26 -9.52
CA ALA A 204 -18.49 -14.66 -9.10
C ALA A 204 -17.09 -15.24 -8.95
N GLU A 205 -16.82 -15.77 -7.78
CA GLU A 205 -15.61 -16.44 -7.34
C GLU A 205 -15.13 -17.50 -8.35
N ASN A 206 -13.90 -17.35 -8.81
CA ASN A 206 -13.20 -18.42 -9.49
C ASN A 206 -12.53 -19.29 -8.41
N ALA A 207 -13.05 -20.50 -8.17
CA ALA A 207 -12.62 -21.37 -7.06
C ALA A 207 -11.12 -21.77 -7.14
N GLU A 208 -10.51 -21.75 -8.32
CA GLU A 208 -9.07 -22.01 -8.51
C GLU A 208 -8.22 -20.81 -8.06
N ALA A 209 -8.68 -19.59 -8.30
CA ALA A 209 -8.05 -18.38 -7.80
C ALA A 209 -7.93 -18.39 -6.27
N ASN A 210 -8.97 -18.81 -5.55
CA ASN A 210 -9.01 -18.79 -4.08
C ASN A 210 -7.88 -19.59 -3.39
N THR A 211 -7.36 -20.66 -3.99
CA THR A 211 -6.26 -21.45 -3.37
C THR A 211 -4.94 -20.70 -3.42
N PHE A 212 -4.61 -20.08 -4.56
CA PHE A 212 -3.39 -19.30 -4.72
C PHE A 212 -3.42 -18.01 -3.92
N ILE A 213 -4.56 -17.36 -3.85
CA ILE A 213 -4.82 -16.17 -3.05
C ILE A 213 -4.53 -16.42 -1.58
N ASN A 214 -5.04 -17.52 -1.02
CA ASN A 214 -4.80 -17.90 0.36
C ASN A 214 -3.30 -18.14 0.64
N GLU A 215 -2.56 -18.75 -0.29
CA GLU A 215 -1.12 -18.94 -0.13
C GLU A 215 -0.36 -17.61 -0.20
N ARG A 216 -0.71 -16.72 -1.14
CA ARG A 216 -0.12 -15.39 -1.26
C ARG A 216 -0.38 -14.58 0.02
N GLN A 217 -1.62 -14.53 0.48
CA GLN A 217 -1.99 -13.81 1.70
C GLN A 217 -1.23 -14.35 2.92
N GLN A 218 -1.04 -15.66 3.05
CA GLN A 218 -0.23 -16.24 4.14
C GLN A 218 1.21 -15.71 4.13
N TYR A 219 1.81 -15.47 2.95
CA TYR A 219 3.13 -14.84 2.88
C TYR A 219 3.07 -13.36 3.28
N LEU A 220 2.07 -12.63 2.83
CA LEU A 220 1.90 -11.20 3.19
C LEU A 220 1.67 -11.04 4.70
N ASP A 221 0.89 -11.92 5.32
CA ASP A 221 0.63 -11.91 6.77
C ASP A 221 1.91 -12.15 7.60
N THR A 222 2.93 -12.82 7.02
CA THR A 222 4.22 -12.97 7.73
C THR A 222 4.96 -11.64 7.90
N PHE A 223 4.57 -10.59 7.19
CA PHE A 223 5.18 -9.26 7.29
C PHE A 223 4.52 -8.36 8.34
N SER A 224 3.36 -8.74 8.90
CA SER A 224 2.62 -7.88 9.85
C SER A 224 3.49 -7.44 11.03
N TYR A 225 4.34 -8.34 11.58
CA TYR A 225 5.25 -7.97 12.66
C TYR A 225 6.31 -6.94 12.26
N LEU A 226 6.70 -6.87 10.98
CA LEU A 226 7.64 -5.85 10.49
C LEU A 226 6.95 -4.48 10.41
N ILE A 227 5.68 -4.45 9.99
CA ILE A 227 4.88 -3.23 9.96
C ILE A 227 4.61 -2.73 11.38
N GLU A 228 4.32 -3.65 12.32
CA GLU A 228 4.19 -3.29 13.74
C GLU A 228 5.49 -2.69 14.29
N LEU A 229 6.64 -3.27 13.93
CA LEU A 229 7.94 -2.76 14.34
C LEU A 229 8.22 -1.38 13.75
N GLU A 230 7.82 -1.12 12.49
CA GLU A 230 7.91 0.21 11.86
C GLU A 230 7.13 1.26 12.66
N ASN A 231 5.98 0.91 13.21
CA ASN A 231 5.16 1.80 14.02
C ASN A 231 5.76 2.14 15.41
N THR A 232 6.87 1.50 15.80
CA THR A 232 7.56 1.79 17.08
C THR A 232 8.62 2.89 16.99
N PHE A 233 8.88 3.49 15.81
CA PHE A 233 9.90 4.53 15.59
C PHE A 233 9.50 5.92 16.09
N PHE A 234 8.94 6.01 17.30
CA PHE A 234 8.54 7.28 17.92
C PHE A 234 9.20 7.52 19.28
N GLY A 235 10.22 6.73 19.62
CA GLY A 235 11.00 6.84 20.84
C GLY A 235 12.12 7.87 20.79
N ASP A 236 13.02 7.83 21.76
CA ASP A 236 14.26 8.59 21.67
C ASP A 236 15.25 8.01 20.64
N ILE A 237 16.38 8.71 20.40
CA ILE A 237 17.34 8.30 19.35
C ILE A 237 17.89 6.90 19.59
N GLU A 238 18.15 6.51 20.85
CA GLU A 238 18.70 5.17 21.17
C GLU A 238 17.67 4.07 20.92
N GLU A 239 16.41 4.31 21.30
CA GLU A 239 15.30 3.39 21.04
C GLU A 239 15.04 3.25 19.54
N ASN A 240 15.04 4.35 18.80
CA ASN A 240 14.87 4.35 17.35
C ASN A 240 16.02 3.61 16.65
N ASN A 241 17.28 3.82 17.05
CA ASN A 241 18.43 3.10 16.50
C ASN A 241 18.30 1.58 16.72
N LYS A 242 17.88 1.15 17.90
CA LYS A 242 17.68 -0.25 18.20
C LYS A 242 16.54 -0.86 17.39
N ALA A 243 15.41 -0.19 17.31
CA ALA A 243 14.24 -0.65 16.56
C ALA A 243 14.55 -0.71 15.05
N ALA A 244 15.22 0.31 14.48
CA ALA A 244 15.58 0.34 13.08
C ALA A 244 16.60 -0.75 12.69
N LYS A 245 17.59 -1.04 13.55
CA LYS A 245 18.49 -2.17 13.37
C LYS A 245 17.75 -3.50 13.34
N GLN A 246 16.81 -3.69 14.27
CA GLN A 246 16.00 -4.91 14.31
C GLN A 246 15.13 -5.04 13.06
N TYR A 247 14.50 -3.95 12.64
CA TYR A 247 13.69 -3.89 11.43
C TYR A 247 14.49 -4.26 10.19
N TYR A 248 15.67 -3.69 10.01
CA TYR A 248 16.59 -4.01 8.91
C TYR A 248 16.94 -5.50 8.84
N TYR A 249 17.42 -6.07 9.94
CA TYR A 249 17.84 -7.48 9.94
C TYR A 249 16.68 -8.45 9.80
N ASN A 250 15.51 -8.11 10.34
CA ASN A 250 14.31 -8.92 10.17
C ASN A 250 13.82 -8.86 8.71
N SER A 251 13.81 -7.69 8.08
CA SER A 251 13.41 -7.53 6.68
C SER A 251 14.34 -8.28 5.73
N LEU A 252 15.67 -8.22 5.97
CA LEU A 252 16.65 -8.99 5.23
C LEU A 252 16.45 -10.52 5.38
N ALA A 253 16.16 -10.96 6.59
CA ALA A 253 15.94 -12.40 6.87
C ALA A 253 14.65 -12.91 6.19
N GLU A 254 13.58 -12.11 6.15
CA GLU A 254 12.35 -12.49 5.44
C GLU A 254 12.57 -12.52 3.92
N GLU A 255 13.30 -11.55 3.35
CA GLU A 255 13.67 -11.59 1.92
C GLU A 255 14.42 -12.88 1.56
N ASP A 256 15.45 -13.23 2.32
CA ASP A 256 16.25 -14.45 2.10
C ASP A 256 15.37 -15.71 2.19
N LYS A 257 14.47 -15.75 3.15
CA LYS A 257 13.54 -16.88 3.36
C LYS A 257 12.60 -17.06 2.17
N ILE A 258 12.00 -15.98 1.68
CA ILE A 258 11.08 -15.99 0.53
C ILE A 258 11.82 -16.36 -0.74
N TYR A 259 12.95 -15.71 -1.01
CA TYR A 259 13.78 -16.03 -2.16
C TYR A 259 14.16 -17.52 -2.20
N LYS A 260 14.58 -18.07 -1.08
CA LYS A 260 14.89 -19.50 -0.95
C LYS A 260 13.68 -20.39 -1.21
N ALA A 261 12.51 -20.04 -0.63
CA ALA A 261 11.28 -20.81 -0.83
C ALA A 261 10.88 -20.88 -2.31
N TYR A 262 11.08 -19.80 -3.07
CA TYR A 262 10.76 -19.79 -4.49
C TYR A 262 11.82 -20.48 -5.36
N THR A 263 13.11 -20.35 -5.05
CA THR A 263 14.15 -21.10 -5.76
C THR A 263 13.99 -22.61 -5.62
N GLU A 264 13.41 -23.09 -4.51
CA GLU A 264 13.10 -24.50 -4.31
C GLU A 264 11.88 -24.99 -5.11
N LYS A 265 10.96 -24.09 -5.49
CA LYS A 265 9.73 -24.40 -6.24
C LYS A 265 9.90 -24.23 -7.75
N LEU A 266 10.75 -23.30 -8.19
CA LEU A 266 10.96 -22.97 -9.60
C LEU A 266 12.03 -23.86 -10.26
N SER A 267 11.98 -23.98 -11.58
CA SER A 267 12.97 -24.73 -12.36
C SER A 267 13.16 -24.14 -13.75
N GLY A 268 14.26 -24.50 -14.40
CA GLY A 268 14.53 -24.10 -15.78
C GLY A 268 14.63 -22.59 -15.98
N THR A 269 13.95 -22.06 -16.98
CA THR A 269 14.01 -20.65 -17.38
C THR A 269 13.43 -19.68 -16.35
N GLU A 270 12.45 -20.13 -15.56
CA GLU A 270 11.83 -19.31 -14.51
C GLU A 270 12.80 -19.08 -13.36
N LEU A 271 13.50 -20.15 -12.93
CA LEU A 271 14.53 -20.04 -11.91
C LEU A 271 15.68 -19.14 -12.37
N GLU A 272 16.18 -19.31 -13.61
CA GLU A 272 17.23 -18.47 -14.17
C GLU A 272 16.84 -16.99 -14.22
N LYS A 273 15.56 -16.70 -14.54
CA LYS A 273 15.02 -15.34 -14.57
C LYS A 273 15.00 -14.74 -13.16
N LEU A 274 14.48 -15.47 -12.17
CA LEU A 274 14.43 -15.04 -10.78
C LEU A 274 15.85 -14.79 -10.22
N GLU A 275 16.80 -15.73 -10.43
CA GLU A 275 18.18 -15.58 -9.96
C GLU A 275 18.89 -14.38 -10.59
N LYS A 276 18.67 -14.14 -11.88
CA LYS A 276 19.23 -12.98 -12.59
C LYS A 276 18.67 -11.67 -12.05
N GLU A 277 17.37 -11.62 -11.77
CA GLU A 277 16.71 -10.45 -11.24
C GLU A 277 17.16 -10.18 -9.79
N GLN A 278 17.22 -11.19 -8.94
CA GLN A 278 17.71 -11.07 -7.58
C GLN A 278 19.15 -10.56 -7.53
N ARG A 279 20.01 -11.06 -8.40
CA ARG A 279 21.42 -10.61 -8.50
C ARG A 279 21.49 -9.13 -8.86
N LYS A 280 20.73 -8.68 -9.85
CA LYS A 280 20.69 -7.26 -10.24
C LYS A 280 20.21 -6.37 -9.10
N TRP A 281 19.18 -6.83 -8.38
CA TRP A 281 18.66 -6.09 -7.25
C TRP A 281 19.71 -5.98 -6.13
N GLN A 282 20.37 -7.06 -5.76
CA GLN A 282 21.44 -7.05 -4.76
C GLN A 282 22.62 -6.16 -5.16
N GLU A 283 23.03 -6.17 -6.43
CA GLU A 283 24.06 -5.27 -6.95
C GLU A 283 23.61 -3.80 -6.84
N GLY A 284 22.36 -3.51 -7.15
CA GLY A 284 21.76 -2.17 -7.07
C GLY A 284 21.71 -1.65 -5.63
N ILE A 285 21.15 -2.42 -4.70
CA ILE A 285 21.05 -2.03 -3.28
C ILE A 285 22.43 -1.86 -2.63
N ASN A 286 23.38 -2.77 -2.91
CA ASN A 286 24.74 -2.65 -2.41
C ASN A 286 25.46 -1.40 -2.91
N SER A 287 25.25 -1.04 -4.19
CA SER A 287 25.81 0.18 -4.78
C SER A 287 25.22 1.44 -4.17
N ARG A 288 23.91 1.44 -3.89
CA ARG A 288 23.21 2.54 -3.23
C ARG A 288 23.69 2.68 -1.79
N LEU A 289 23.75 1.58 -1.03
CA LEU A 289 24.24 1.58 0.34
C LEU A 289 25.68 2.11 0.43
N ALA A 290 26.58 1.65 -0.44
CA ALA A 290 27.96 2.13 -0.45
C ALA A 290 28.08 3.64 -0.70
N ARG A 291 27.22 4.19 -1.58
CA ARG A 291 27.15 5.63 -1.84
C ARG A 291 26.63 6.38 -0.61
N ASP A 292 25.53 5.93 -0.03
CA ASP A 292 24.87 6.61 1.09
C ASP A 292 25.78 6.58 2.35
N LEU A 293 26.51 5.49 2.58
CA LEU A 293 27.55 5.41 3.60
C LEU A 293 28.70 6.39 3.36
N TYR A 294 29.15 6.53 2.11
CA TYR A 294 30.19 7.49 1.73
C TYR A 294 29.72 8.93 1.96
N GLU A 295 28.49 9.26 1.54
CA GLU A 295 27.91 10.60 1.69
C GLU A 295 27.67 10.98 3.16
N SER A 296 27.35 10.01 4.02
CA SER A 296 27.22 10.22 5.48
C SER A 296 28.58 10.42 6.20
N GLY A 297 29.69 10.25 5.48
CA GLY A 297 31.05 10.33 6.03
C GLY A 297 31.46 9.13 6.89
N GLN A 298 30.67 8.07 6.86
CA GLN A 298 30.93 6.79 7.55
C GLN A 298 31.36 5.73 6.52
N VAL A 299 32.57 5.30 6.57
CA VAL A 299 33.27 4.70 5.41
C VAL A 299 33.15 3.17 5.35
N TYR A 300 32.63 2.43 6.36
CA TYR A 300 33.02 1.05 6.44
C TYR A 300 31.89 0.02 6.40
N SER A 301 30.81 0.16 7.12
CA SER A 301 29.68 -0.77 7.04
C SER A 301 28.43 -0.22 7.73
N ILE A 302 27.25 -0.79 7.40
CA ILE A 302 26.00 -0.43 8.05
C ILE A 302 26.00 -0.80 9.55
N GLU A 303 26.76 -1.83 9.96
CA GLU A 303 26.85 -2.26 11.36
C GLU A 303 27.50 -1.22 12.28
N GLU A 304 28.37 -0.36 11.72
CA GLU A 304 29.08 0.69 12.45
C GLU A 304 28.30 1.98 12.52
N LEU A 305 27.15 2.04 11.82
CA LEU A 305 26.31 3.24 11.83
C LEU A 305 25.55 3.39 13.16
N ASP A 306 25.55 4.61 13.67
CA ASP A 306 24.64 5.05 14.73
C ASP A 306 23.59 6.01 14.17
N ASP A 307 23.04 5.64 13.00
CA ASP A 307 22.03 6.39 12.26
C ASP A 307 20.85 5.47 11.90
N TRP A 308 19.78 5.62 12.67
CA TRP A 308 18.56 4.83 12.49
C TRP A 308 17.91 5.04 11.12
N SER A 309 18.10 6.18 10.47
CA SER A 309 17.43 6.51 9.21
C SER A 309 17.91 5.62 8.06
N LEU A 310 19.21 5.28 8.03
CA LEU A 310 19.75 4.36 7.03
C LEU A 310 19.28 2.91 7.29
N TYR A 311 19.29 2.45 8.54
CA TYR A 311 18.73 1.13 8.87
C TYR A 311 17.26 1.02 8.48
N TYR A 312 16.47 2.05 8.78
CA TYR A 312 15.06 2.10 8.39
C TYR A 312 14.90 2.06 6.87
N THR A 313 15.63 2.92 6.15
CA THR A 313 15.56 3.01 4.68
C THR A 313 15.88 1.66 4.03
N TYR A 314 16.98 1.03 4.42
CA TYR A 314 17.39 -0.25 3.83
C TYR A 314 16.51 -1.42 4.30
N GLY A 315 16.03 -1.40 5.54
CA GLY A 315 15.02 -2.35 6.01
C GLY A 315 13.74 -2.29 5.19
N LYS A 316 13.28 -1.07 4.90
CA LYS A 316 12.09 -0.86 4.04
C LYS A 316 12.32 -1.35 2.61
N MET A 317 13.52 -1.16 2.05
CA MET A 317 13.85 -1.69 0.71
C MET A 317 13.84 -3.23 0.69
N HIS A 318 14.38 -3.91 1.71
CA HIS A 318 14.32 -5.37 1.83
C HIS A 318 12.88 -5.86 2.01
N LEU A 319 12.06 -5.17 2.80
CA LEU A 319 10.64 -5.50 2.93
C LEU A 319 9.90 -5.34 1.60
N LYS A 320 10.08 -4.24 0.88
CA LYS A 320 9.51 -4.03 -0.46
C LYS A 320 9.96 -5.12 -1.43
N ARG A 321 11.24 -5.52 -1.38
CA ARG A 321 11.74 -6.62 -2.20
C ARG A 321 11.03 -7.94 -1.88
N SER A 322 10.76 -8.21 -0.62
CA SER A 322 9.99 -9.38 -0.21
C SER A 322 8.60 -9.39 -0.82
N PHE A 323 7.88 -8.27 -0.80
CA PHE A 323 6.59 -8.12 -1.49
C PHE A 323 6.72 -8.35 -3.00
N HIS A 324 7.74 -7.74 -3.62
CA HIS A 324 7.97 -7.92 -5.05
C HIS A 324 8.25 -9.39 -5.41
N LEU A 325 9.04 -10.10 -4.62
CA LEU A 325 9.31 -11.53 -4.83
C LEU A 325 8.03 -12.37 -4.72
N VAL A 326 7.19 -12.10 -3.71
CA VAL A 326 5.89 -12.75 -3.56
C VAL A 326 5.03 -12.50 -4.80
N ASN A 327 4.89 -11.26 -5.23
CA ASN A 327 4.08 -10.91 -6.39
C ASN A 327 4.65 -11.50 -7.68
N LEU A 328 5.96 -11.44 -7.90
CA LEU A 328 6.61 -12.00 -9.08
C LEU A 328 6.34 -13.51 -9.21
N TYR A 329 6.33 -14.24 -8.10
CA TYR A 329 6.03 -15.67 -8.10
C TYR A 329 4.56 -15.93 -8.46
N TYR A 330 3.62 -15.17 -7.91
CA TYR A 330 2.20 -15.38 -8.15
C TYR A 330 1.72 -14.80 -9.49
N ASP A 331 2.22 -13.64 -9.91
CA ASP A 331 1.90 -13.03 -11.22
C ASP A 331 2.34 -13.92 -12.41
N CYS A 332 3.47 -14.63 -12.29
CA CYS A 332 3.92 -15.55 -13.34
C CYS A 332 3.00 -16.75 -13.57
N HIS A 333 2.09 -17.04 -12.65
CA HIS A 333 1.17 -18.19 -12.74
C HIS A 333 -0.27 -17.80 -13.11
N PHE A 334 -0.60 -16.50 -13.14
CA PHE A 334 -1.95 -16.01 -13.45
C PHE A 334 -2.11 -15.39 -14.84
N TYR A 335 -1.01 -15.04 -15.53
CA TYR A 335 -1.05 -14.27 -16.78
C TYR A 335 -0.37 -14.97 -17.98
N ASP A 336 -0.08 -16.27 -17.89
CA ASP A 336 0.18 -17.15 -19.04
C ASP A 336 -1.13 -17.84 -19.47
#